data_d53388830977eed512cec17c6b5b118d
#
_entry.id   d53388830977eed512cec17c6b5b118d
#
_cell.length_a   1.000
_cell.length_b   1.000
_cell.length_c   1.000
_cell.angle_alpha   90.00
_cell.angle_beta   90.00
_cell.angle_gamma   90.00
#
_symmetry.space_group_name_H-M   'P 1'
#
loop_
_entity.id
_entity.type
_entity.pdbx_description
1 polymer ?
#
loop_
_entity_poly.entity_id
_entity_poly.type
_entity_poly.pdbx_seq_one_letter_code
_entity_poly.pdbx_strand_id
1 'polypeptide(L)'
;MGDRFYGTANLIGWCQERTWDYRLRLKGNLTVFDGAKTTAACAEKRTFYLEDVELTARRVRTHIGIIHDPGHPEPWIIAMSERPGYLRTLDYGQRWGIEPMFSDFKSRGFGIADTQIRIADRLDRLILVMALALYWAVSTGQWDALHHATPSEKKA
;
A
#
# COMPACT_ATOMS: atom_id res chain seq x y z
N MET A 1 -3.18 -3.70 1.37
CA MET A 1 -2.18 -3.13 0.41
C MET A 1 -0.97 -4.03 0.32
N GLY A 2 -0.37 -4.20 -0.88
CA GLY A 2 0.82 -5.03 -1.07
C GLY A 2 1.76 -4.46 -2.12
N ASP A 3 3.07 -4.68 -1.93
CA ASP A 3 4.08 -4.21 -2.86
C ASP A 3 4.17 -5.08 -4.14
N ARG A 4 5.15 -4.78 -4.98
CA ARG A 4 5.36 -5.45 -6.28
C ARG A 4 5.59 -6.97 -6.15
N PHE A 5 6.09 -7.46 -5.01
CA PHE A 5 6.27 -8.89 -4.79
C PHE A 5 4.92 -9.61 -4.65
N TYR A 6 3.96 -8.96 -4.00
CA TYR A 6 2.63 -9.49 -3.76
C TYR A 6 1.63 -9.21 -4.89
N GLY A 7 1.94 -8.35 -5.85
CA GLY A 7 1.08 -8.00 -6.99
C GLY A 7 0.93 -9.16 -7.99
N THR A 8 0.24 -10.20 -7.61
CA THR A 8 0.04 -11.42 -8.41
C THR A 8 -1.44 -11.70 -8.66
N ALA A 9 -1.76 -12.30 -9.80
CA ALA A 9 -3.12 -12.75 -10.11
C ALA A 9 -3.69 -13.71 -9.05
N ASN A 10 -2.82 -14.53 -8.43
CA ASN A 10 -3.23 -15.45 -7.36
C ASN A 10 -3.74 -14.71 -6.14
N LEU A 11 -3.00 -13.68 -5.68
CA LEU A 11 -3.41 -12.92 -4.50
C LEU A 11 -4.65 -12.08 -4.80
N ILE A 12 -4.77 -11.53 -6.00
CA ILE A 12 -5.99 -10.82 -6.44
C ILE A 12 -7.19 -11.76 -6.33
N GLY A 13 -7.14 -12.94 -6.97
CA GLY A 13 -8.21 -13.94 -6.90
C GLY A 13 -8.55 -14.34 -5.46
N TRP A 14 -7.53 -14.58 -4.64
CA TRP A 14 -7.69 -14.92 -3.23
C TRP A 14 -8.40 -13.80 -2.42
N CYS A 15 -8.09 -12.53 -2.69
CA CYS A 15 -8.77 -11.38 -2.08
C CYS A 15 -10.24 -11.32 -2.53
N GLN A 16 -10.50 -11.55 -3.81
CA GLN A 16 -11.86 -11.54 -4.38
C GLN A 16 -12.75 -12.63 -3.79
N GLU A 17 -12.24 -13.85 -3.66
CA GLU A 17 -12.95 -14.97 -3.02
C GLU A 17 -13.38 -14.65 -1.57
N ARG A 18 -12.66 -13.75 -0.89
CA ARG A 18 -12.92 -13.35 0.50
C ARG A 18 -13.59 -11.99 0.63
N THR A 19 -13.96 -11.39 -0.49
CA THR A 19 -14.53 -10.03 -0.51
C THR A 19 -13.66 -8.99 0.19
N TRP A 20 -12.33 -9.14 0.09
CA TRP A 20 -11.38 -8.22 0.67
C TRP A 20 -11.01 -7.12 -0.33
N ASP A 21 -11.01 -5.89 0.13
CA ASP A 21 -10.46 -4.78 -0.63
C ASP A 21 -8.94 -4.90 -0.76
N TYR A 22 -8.46 -4.62 -1.97
CA TYR A 22 -7.03 -4.68 -2.23
C TYR A 22 -6.55 -3.50 -3.08
N ARG A 23 -5.30 -3.11 -2.82
CA ARG A 23 -4.47 -2.27 -3.66
C ARG A 23 -3.09 -2.91 -3.72
N LEU A 24 -2.74 -3.45 -4.86
CA LEU A 24 -1.52 -4.24 -5.05
C LEU A 24 -0.72 -3.65 -6.19
N ARG A 25 0.56 -3.33 -5.94
CA ARG A 25 1.45 -2.86 -7.00
C ARG A 25 1.81 -4.01 -7.91
N LEU A 26 1.55 -3.85 -9.20
CA LEU A 26 1.85 -4.85 -10.21
C LEU A 26 3.27 -4.71 -10.76
N LYS A 27 3.82 -5.82 -11.25
CA LYS A 27 5.03 -5.82 -12.08
C LYS A 27 4.68 -5.34 -13.49
N GLY A 28 5.63 -4.66 -14.14
CA GLY A 28 5.45 -4.14 -15.50
C GLY A 28 5.39 -5.20 -16.60
N ASN A 29 5.58 -6.48 -16.28
CA ASN A 29 5.59 -7.58 -17.25
C ASN A 29 4.32 -8.44 -17.25
N LEU A 30 3.26 -8.01 -16.56
CA LEU A 30 2.00 -8.74 -16.56
C LEU A 30 1.19 -8.43 -17.82
N THR A 31 0.57 -9.43 -18.39
CA THR A 31 -0.28 -9.28 -19.57
C THR A 31 -1.67 -8.81 -19.17
N VAL A 32 -2.16 -7.79 -19.86
CA VAL A 32 -3.54 -7.32 -19.79
C VAL A 32 -4.24 -7.75 -21.07
N PHE A 33 -5.35 -8.46 -20.95
CA PHE A 33 -6.08 -8.99 -22.09
C PHE A 33 -7.06 -7.99 -22.73
N ASP A 34 -7.06 -6.75 -22.30
CA ASP A 34 -7.69 -5.66 -23.03
C ASP A 34 -6.76 -5.16 -24.16
N GLY A 35 -6.82 -5.84 -25.29
CA GLY A 35 -5.99 -5.57 -26.45
C GLY A 35 -4.56 -6.15 -26.38
N ALA A 36 -4.34 -7.21 -25.62
CA ALA A 36 -3.06 -7.96 -25.50
C ALA A 36 -1.86 -7.09 -25.08
N LYS A 37 -2.06 -6.01 -24.35
CA LYS A 37 -1.00 -5.13 -23.84
C LYS A 37 -0.43 -5.64 -22.53
N THR A 38 0.86 -5.42 -22.34
CA THR A 38 1.48 -5.59 -21.01
C THR A 38 1.20 -4.38 -20.13
N THR A 39 1.21 -4.56 -18.80
CA THR A 39 1.05 -3.45 -17.86
C THR A 39 2.11 -2.35 -18.05
N ALA A 40 3.34 -2.71 -18.45
CA ALA A 40 4.38 -1.74 -18.78
C ALA A 40 4.05 -0.92 -20.03
N ALA A 41 3.54 -1.56 -21.09
CA ALA A 41 3.11 -0.86 -22.30
C ALA A 41 1.89 0.04 -22.03
N CYS A 42 0.99 -0.39 -21.15
CA CYS A 42 -0.14 0.43 -20.68
C CYS A 42 0.31 1.67 -19.89
N ALA A 43 1.49 1.62 -19.29
CA ALA A 43 2.01 2.69 -18.42
C ALA A 43 2.82 3.77 -19.17
N GLU A 44 2.70 3.89 -20.49
CA GLU A 44 3.46 4.85 -21.29
C GLU A 44 3.21 6.29 -20.87
N LYS A 45 4.11 6.82 -20.05
CA LYS A 45 4.33 8.26 -19.69
C LYS A 45 3.06 9.11 -19.42
N ARG A 46 1.94 8.52 -19.08
CA ARG A 46 0.71 9.26 -18.71
C ARG A 46 -0.07 8.55 -17.61
N THR A 47 -0.80 9.33 -16.84
CA THR A 47 -1.78 8.81 -15.89
C THR A 47 -3.02 8.34 -16.65
N PHE A 48 -3.46 7.10 -16.44
CA PHE A 48 -4.72 6.59 -16.96
C PHE A 48 -5.25 5.40 -16.14
N TYR A 49 -6.47 4.99 -16.45
CA TYR A 49 -7.19 3.99 -15.69
C TYR A 49 -7.78 2.95 -16.62
N LEU A 50 -7.72 1.70 -16.18
CA LEU A 50 -8.36 0.58 -16.85
C LEU A 50 -9.40 -0.01 -15.91
N GLU A 51 -10.64 -0.09 -16.38
CA GLU A 51 -11.72 -0.68 -15.62
C GLU A 51 -11.98 -2.09 -16.10
N ASP A 52 -12.15 -3.00 -15.14
CA ASP A 52 -12.63 -4.37 -15.36
C ASP A 52 -11.84 -5.15 -16.42
N VAL A 53 -10.52 -5.10 -16.32
CA VAL A 53 -9.61 -5.78 -17.25
C VAL A 53 -9.20 -7.16 -16.75
N GLU A 54 -8.95 -8.06 -17.67
CA GLU A 54 -8.43 -9.40 -17.36
C GLU A 54 -6.90 -9.38 -17.32
N LEU A 55 -6.34 -9.90 -16.21
CA LEU A 55 -4.91 -10.04 -16.01
C LEU A 55 -4.44 -11.46 -16.19
N THR A 56 -3.31 -11.60 -16.90
CA THR A 56 -2.56 -12.84 -17.13
C THR A 56 -3.37 -13.93 -17.85
N ALA A 57 -2.76 -15.06 -18.17
CA ALA A 57 -3.45 -16.22 -18.74
C ALA A 57 -4.58 -16.77 -17.84
N ARG A 58 -4.59 -16.39 -16.56
CA ARG A 58 -5.64 -16.77 -15.61
C ARG A 58 -6.90 -15.93 -15.71
N ARG A 59 -6.88 -14.87 -16.50
CA ARG A 59 -8.02 -13.96 -16.75
C ARG A 59 -8.68 -13.45 -15.47
N VAL A 60 -7.88 -13.13 -14.45
CA VAL A 60 -8.39 -12.54 -13.22
C VAL A 60 -8.84 -11.11 -13.51
N ARG A 61 -10.11 -10.80 -13.30
CA ARG A 61 -10.67 -9.47 -13.54
C ARG A 61 -10.32 -8.54 -12.40
N THR A 62 -9.87 -7.33 -12.73
CA THR A 62 -9.51 -6.30 -11.76
C THR A 62 -9.56 -4.92 -12.41
N HIS A 63 -9.50 -3.89 -11.58
CA HIS A 63 -9.28 -2.52 -12.04
C HIS A 63 -7.81 -2.16 -11.90
N ILE A 64 -7.29 -1.29 -12.77
CA ILE A 64 -5.90 -0.85 -12.73
C ILE A 64 -5.84 0.68 -12.77
N GLY A 65 -5.21 1.28 -11.77
CA GLY A 65 -4.80 2.68 -11.80
C GLY A 65 -3.32 2.80 -12.14
N ILE A 66 -2.99 3.69 -13.08
CA ILE A 66 -1.62 3.95 -13.50
C ILE A 66 -1.33 5.42 -13.27
N ILE A 67 -0.29 5.71 -12.49
CA ILE A 67 0.16 7.08 -12.20
C ILE A 67 1.63 7.20 -12.54
N HIS A 68 1.94 8.21 -13.33
CA HIS A 68 3.29 8.73 -13.53
C HIS A 68 3.51 9.91 -12.59
N ASP A 69 4.38 9.73 -11.62
CA ASP A 69 4.86 10.80 -10.77
C ASP A 69 6.22 11.27 -11.31
N PRO A 70 6.40 12.58 -11.60
CA PRO A 70 7.68 13.12 -12.05
C PRO A 70 8.86 12.86 -11.10
N GLY A 71 8.57 12.63 -9.81
CA GLY A 71 9.56 12.28 -8.79
C GLY A 71 10.00 10.82 -8.79
N HIS A 72 9.33 9.95 -9.56
CA HIS A 72 9.60 8.51 -9.59
C HIS A 72 9.94 8.02 -10.99
N PRO A 73 11.07 7.28 -11.16
CA PRO A 73 11.50 6.80 -12.48
C PRO A 73 10.57 5.76 -13.09
N GLU A 74 9.77 5.09 -12.27
CA GLU A 74 8.84 4.05 -12.70
C GLU A 74 7.40 4.41 -12.35
N PRO A 75 6.44 4.15 -13.27
CA PRO A 75 5.03 4.36 -12.98
C PRO A 75 4.53 3.45 -11.86
N TRP A 76 3.52 3.92 -11.16
CA TRP A 76 2.74 3.10 -10.27
C TRP A 76 1.66 2.41 -11.06
N ILE A 77 1.69 1.10 -11.09
CA ILE A 77 0.68 0.25 -11.70
C ILE A 77 -0.01 -0.50 -10.58
N ILE A 78 -1.20 -0.06 -10.21
CA ILE A 78 -1.90 -0.54 -9.01
C ILE A 78 -3.18 -1.27 -9.42
N ALA A 79 -3.23 -2.58 -9.13
CA ALA A 79 -4.47 -3.34 -9.19
C ALA A 79 -5.31 -3.05 -7.95
N MET A 80 -6.63 -2.88 -8.13
CA MET A 80 -7.54 -2.55 -7.03
C MET A 80 -8.93 -3.16 -7.22
N SER A 81 -9.62 -3.37 -6.10
CA SER A 81 -10.99 -3.90 -6.05
C SER A 81 -12.03 -2.89 -6.48
N GLU A 82 -11.77 -1.60 -6.25
CA GLU A 82 -12.67 -0.51 -6.59
C GLU A 82 -12.31 0.12 -7.94
N ARG A 83 -13.27 0.86 -8.53
CA ARG A 83 -13.02 1.65 -9.73
C ARG A 83 -11.85 2.61 -9.53
N PRO A 84 -10.90 2.65 -10.48
CA PRO A 84 -9.70 3.43 -10.33
C PRO A 84 -10.00 4.94 -10.48
N GLY A 85 -9.15 5.73 -9.87
CA GLY A 85 -9.14 7.19 -9.95
C GLY A 85 -7.85 7.71 -9.36
N TYR A 86 -7.53 8.98 -9.57
CA TYR A 86 -6.28 9.56 -9.13
C TYR A 86 -6.04 9.38 -7.63
N LEU A 87 -6.98 9.85 -6.80
CA LEU A 87 -6.85 9.76 -5.34
C LEU A 87 -6.80 8.30 -4.86
N ARG A 88 -7.68 7.44 -5.39
CA ARG A 88 -7.71 6.02 -5.03
C ARG A 88 -6.41 5.28 -5.38
N THR A 89 -5.77 5.67 -6.47
CA THR A 89 -4.47 5.09 -6.84
C THR A 89 -3.36 5.64 -5.95
N LEU A 90 -3.42 6.93 -5.58
CA LEU A 90 -2.49 7.55 -4.63
C LEU A 90 -2.60 6.97 -3.22
N ASP A 91 -3.76 6.46 -2.80
CA ASP A 91 -3.93 5.79 -1.50
C ASP A 91 -2.93 4.65 -1.31
N TYR A 92 -2.44 4.05 -2.40
CA TYR A 92 -1.35 3.08 -2.32
C TYR A 92 -0.10 3.64 -1.63
N GLY A 93 0.13 4.94 -1.72
CA GLY A 93 1.25 5.63 -1.06
C GLY A 93 1.22 5.50 0.47
N GLN A 94 0.04 5.30 1.07
CA GLN A 94 -0.09 5.05 2.52
C GLN A 94 0.67 3.79 2.98
N ARG A 95 0.99 2.88 2.07
CA ARG A 95 1.84 1.72 2.35
C ARG A 95 3.21 2.10 2.91
N TRP A 96 3.76 3.23 2.51
CA TRP A 96 5.06 3.68 3.04
C TRP A 96 5.05 3.99 4.53
N GLY A 97 3.88 4.24 5.12
CA GLY A 97 3.75 4.34 6.57
C GLY A 97 4.07 3.04 7.33
N ILE A 98 4.07 1.89 6.63
CA ILE A 98 4.43 0.59 7.21
C ILE A 98 5.93 0.53 7.55
N GLU A 99 6.80 1.13 6.74
CA GLU A 99 8.25 1.08 6.94
C GLU A 99 8.69 1.83 8.21
N PRO A 100 8.27 3.09 8.44
CA PRO A 100 8.48 3.75 9.73
C PRO A 100 7.88 2.97 10.90
N MET A 101 6.67 2.44 10.76
CA MET A 101 6.03 1.63 11.79
C MET A 101 6.88 0.42 12.19
N PHE A 102 7.40 -0.34 11.22
CA PHE A 102 8.29 -1.46 11.53
C PHE A 102 9.61 -1.00 12.15
N SER A 103 10.14 0.16 11.74
CA SER A 103 11.33 0.74 12.35
C SER A 103 11.08 1.10 13.81
N ASP A 104 9.93 1.68 14.11
CA ASP A 104 9.54 2.04 15.48
C ASP A 104 9.32 0.79 16.34
N PHE A 105 8.74 -0.26 15.77
CA PHE A 105 8.60 -1.53 16.48
C PHE A 105 9.94 -2.18 16.78
N LYS A 106 10.89 -2.15 15.83
CA LYS A 106 12.17 -2.85 15.96
C LYS A 106 13.13 -2.12 16.90
N SER A 107 13.44 -0.87 16.64
CA SER A 107 14.60 -0.23 17.28
C SER A 107 14.39 1.21 17.72
N ARG A 108 13.54 1.99 17.09
CA ARG A 108 13.41 3.42 17.40
C ARG A 108 12.51 3.71 18.59
N GLY A 109 11.50 2.89 18.85
CA GLY A 109 10.53 3.11 19.92
C GLY A 109 10.40 1.93 20.86
N PHE A 110 9.88 0.80 20.38
CA PHE A 110 9.49 -0.31 21.23
C PHE A 110 10.57 -1.38 21.47
N GLY A 111 11.63 -1.42 20.65
CA GLY A 111 12.75 -2.35 20.84
C GLY A 111 12.37 -3.84 20.80
N ILE A 112 11.41 -4.25 19.95
CA ILE A 112 10.95 -5.65 19.88
C ILE A 112 12.07 -6.60 19.48
N ALA A 113 13.10 -6.11 18.77
CA ALA A 113 14.27 -6.90 18.41
C ALA A 113 15.09 -7.38 19.63
N ASP A 114 14.99 -6.66 20.75
CA ASP A 114 15.71 -6.94 22.00
C ASP A 114 14.87 -7.76 22.96
N THR A 115 13.62 -8.10 22.60
CA THR A 115 12.75 -8.91 23.45
C THR A 115 13.26 -10.33 23.57
N GLN A 116 13.24 -10.87 24.79
CA GLN A 116 13.55 -12.27 25.06
C GLN A 116 12.33 -13.18 25.05
N ILE A 117 11.18 -12.67 24.58
CA ILE A 117 9.94 -13.44 24.53
C ILE A 117 10.06 -14.49 23.42
N ARG A 118 10.02 -15.76 23.80
CA ARG A 118 10.10 -16.91 22.88
C ARG A 118 8.75 -17.60 22.64
N ILE A 119 7.73 -17.23 23.39
CA ILE A 119 6.39 -17.82 23.29
C ILE A 119 5.58 -16.99 22.32
N ALA A 120 5.13 -17.61 21.21
CA ALA A 120 4.41 -16.95 20.11
C ALA A 120 3.18 -16.17 20.62
N ASP A 121 2.32 -16.79 21.43
CA ASP A 121 1.12 -16.13 21.96
C ASP A 121 1.40 -14.87 22.79
N ARG A 122 2.55 -14.84 23.48
CA ARG A 122 2.96 -13.65 24.23
C ARG A 122 3.49 -12.55 23.29
N LEU A 123 4.20 -12.97 22.24
CA LEU A 123 4.70 -12.05 21.22
C LEU A 123 3.54 -11.42 20.46
N ASP A 124 2.53 -12.19 20.09
CA ASP A 124 1.33 -11.71 19.41
C ASP A 124 0.60 -10.66 20.25
N ARG A 125 0.44 -10.90 21.54
CA ARG A 125 -0.16 -9.93 22.47
C ARG A 125 0.68 -8.67 22.60
N LEU A 126 2.02 -8.79 22.65
CA LEU A 126 2.92 -7.64 22.67
C LEU A 126 2.77 -6.82 21.40
N ILE A 127 2.77 -7.45 20.22
CA ILE A 127 2.58 -6.77 18.93
C ILE A 127 1.24 -6.03 18.90
N LEU A 128 0.17 -6.65 19.39
CA LEU A 128 -1.14 -5.99 19.47
C LEU A 128 -1.09 -4.73 20.35
N VAL A 129 -0.49 -4.83 21.54
CA VAL A 129 -0.35 -3.67 22.45
C VAL A 129 0.48 -2.56 21.81
N MET A 130 1.58 -2.93 21.14
CA MET A 130 2.43 -1.97 20.40
C MET A 130 1.67 -1.29 19.26
N ALA A 131 0.86 -2.03 18.52
CA ALA A 131 0.03 -1.49 17.44
C ALA A 131 -1.00 -0.48 17.98
N LEU A 132 -1.65 -0.79 19.09
CA LEU A 132 -2.59 0.14 19.76
C LEU A 132 -1.88 1.39 20.30
N ALA A 133 -0.70 1.24 20.90
CA ALA A 133 0.09 2.36 21.39
C ALA A 133 0.54 3.27 20.23
N LEU A 134 1.01 2.69 19.13
CA LEU A 134 1.40 3.46 17.94
C LEU A 134 0.19 4.18 17.33
N TYR A 135 -0.94 3.49 17.19
CA TYR A 135 -2.18 4.10 16.70
C TYR A 135 -2.56 5.31 17.55
N TRP A 136 -2.51 5.19 18.86
CA TRP A 136 -2.81 6.30 19.76
C TRP A 136 -1.80 7.45 19.61
N ALA A 137 -0.51 7.17 19.61
CA ALA A 137 0.52 8.18 19.45
C ALA A 137 0.36 8.95 18.13
N VAL A 138 0.14 8.25 17.02
CA VAL A 138 -0.09 8.87 15.70
C VAL A 138 -1.37 9.69 15.69
N SER A 139 -2.48 9.16 16.23
CA SER A 139 -3.77 9.86 16.28
C SER A 139 -3.68 11.14 17.13
N THR A 140 -3.00 11.05 18.27
CA THR A 140 -2.79 12.22 19.14
C THR A 140 -1.90 13.26 18.48
N GLY A 141 -0.80 12.83 17.84
CA GLY A 141 0.09 13.74 17.11
C GLY A 141 -0.59 14.41 15.92
N GLN A 142 -1.43 13.70 15.19
CA GLN A 142 -2.24 14.27 14.11
C GLN A 142 -3.26 15.29 14.64
N TRP A 143 -3.93 14.96 15.73
CA TRP A 143 -4.87 15.88 16.38
C TRP A 143 -4.16 17.15 16.86
N ASP A 144 -3.01 17.00 17.50
CA ASP A 144 -2.20 18.13 17.97
C ASP A 144 -1.74 19.02 16.81
N ALA A 145 -1.24 18.43 15.73
CA ALA A 145 -0.81 19.17 14.53
C ALA A 145 -1.95 19.94 13.87
N LEU A 146 -3.19 19.44 13.94
CA LEU A 146 -4.36 20.12 13.38
C LEU A 146 -4.86 21.27 14.27
N HIS A 147 -4.63 21.22 15.58
CA HIS A 147 -5.19 22.18 16.53
C HIS A 147 -4.15 23.16 17.10
N HIS A 148 -2.87 22.79 17.01
CA HIS A 148 -1.77 23.60 17.54
C HIS A 148 -0.68 23.78 16.48
N ALA A 149 -0.54 25.01 15.97
CA ALA A 149 0.52 25.33 15.03
C ALA A 149 1.91 25.14 15.66
N THR A 150 2.79 24.43 14.97
CA THR A 150 4.18 24.25 15.43
C THR A 150 4.96 25.58 15.40
N PRO A 151 5.98 25.76 16.23
CA PRO A 151 6.79 26.99 16.25
C PRO A 151 7.43 27.35 14.91
N SER A 152 7.69 26.38 14.05
CA SER A 152 8.23 26.59 12.69
C SER A 152 7.22 27.17 11.71
N GLU A 153 5.91 26.90 11.91
CA GLU A 153 4.83 27.43 11.06
C GLU A 153 4.42 28.86 11.44
N LYS A 154 4.82 29.32 12.63
CA LYS A 154 4.56 30.69 13.10
C LYS A 154 5.51 31.73 12.53
N LYS A 155 6.50 31.32 11.70
CA LYS A 155 7.52 32.21 11.09
C LYS A 155 7.30 32.51 9.61
N ALA A 156 6.18 32.09 9.02
CA ALA A 156 5.82 32.40 7.64
C ALA A 156 4.90 33.62 7.53
#